data_713d7a29403f53e09dc6a4dabb6c2973
#
_entry.id   713d7a29403f53e09dc6a4dabb6c2973
#
_cell.length_a   1.000
_cell.length_b   1.000
_cell.length_c   1.000
_cell.angle_alpha   90.00
_cell.angle_beta   90.00
_cell.angle_gamma   90.00
#
_symmetry.space_group_name_H-M   'P 1'
#
loop_
_entity.id
_entity.type
_entity.pdbx_description
1 polymer ?
#
loop_
_entity_poly.entity_id
_entity_poly.type
_entity_poly.pdbx_seq_one_letter_code
_entity_poly.pdbx_strand_id
1 'polypeptide(L)'
;MIMIAPIEQKGPKNVLGEALQPCCAKLKTGWFRNGSCETDQNDGGRHVICAQMTDEFLAFSKSMGNDLSTPMPEYNFPGLNDGDCWCLCAARWQEAFEAGVAPKVKLEACEESALDIVCIDDLKKHQIEEN
;
A
#
# COMPACT_ATOMS: atom_id res chain seq x y z
N MET A 1 2.45 -35.90 22.76
CA MET A 1 1.60 -34.84 22.37
C MET A 1 2.14 -34.11 21.18
N ILE A 2 1.31 -33.93 20.29
CA ILE A 2 1.73 -33.23 19.14
C ILE A 2 1.76 -31.79 19.40
N MET A 3 2.92 -31.28 19.41
CA MET A 3 3.06 -29.92 19.28
C MET A 3 2.63 -29.58 17.91
N ILE A 4 1.45 -29.16 17.86
CA ILE A 4 1.12 -28.46 16.67
C ILE A 4 1.98 -27.24 16.70
N ALA A 5 3.00 -27.26 15.93
CA ALA A 5 3.75 -26.08 15.66
C ALA A 5 2.71 -25.01 15.40
N PRO A 6 2.84 -23.86 16.04
CA PRO A 6 1.96 -22.77 15.75
C PRO A 6 1.89 -22.68 14.24
N ILE A 7 0.70 -22.63 13.74
CA ILE A 7 0.50 -22.49 12.34
C ILE A 7 1.35 -21.33 11.94
N GLU A 8 2.49 -21.63 11.41
CA GLU A 8 3.33 -20.61 10.84
C GLU A 8 2.49 -20.00 9.78
N GLN A 9 2.24 -18.73 9.96
CA GLN A 9 1.58 -18.00 8.93
C GLN A 9 2.52 -17.96 7.76
N LYS A 10 2.29 -18.89 6.84
CA LYS A 10 3.12 -18.98 5.65
C LYS A 10 2.79 -17.92 4.62
N GLY A 11 1.78 -17.12 4.90
CA GLY A 11 1.40 -16.05 4.00
C GLY A 11 2.26 -14.80 4.22
N PRO A 12 2.01 -13.76 3.42
CA PRO A 12 2.70 -12.48 3.58
C PRO A 12 2.40 -11.85 4.93
N LYS A 13 3.37 -11.10 5.44
CA LYS A 13 3.23 -10.38 6.71
C LYS A 13 3.19 -8.89 6.47
N ASN A 14 2.56 -8.20 7.39
CA ASN A 14 2.50 -6.74 7.35
C ASN A 14 3.68 -6.11 8.11
N VAL A 15 3.75 -4.79 8.07
CA VAL A 15 4.84 -4.04 8.72
C VAL A 15 4.84 -4.17 10.24
N LEU A 16 3.79 -4.73 10.83
CA LEU A 16 3.69 -4.97 12.25
C LEU A 16 4.11 -6.39 12.63
N GLY A 17 4.51 -7.21 11.65
CA GLY A 17 4.91 -8.59 11.88
C GLY A 17 3.77 -9.57 11.98
N GLU A 18 2.56 -9.15 11.62
CA GLU A 18 1.36 -9.97 11.66
C GLU A 18 0.93 -10.36 10.25
N ALA A 19 -0.11 -11.18 10.12
CA ALA A 19 -0.61 -11.56 8.80
C ALA A 19 -1.10 -10.32 8.03
N LEU A 20 -0.73 -10.23 6.77
CA LEU A 20 -1.12 -9.11 5.93
C LEU A 20 -2.64 -9.09 5.73
N GLN A 21 -3.26 -7.93 6.00
CA GLN A 21 -4.69 -7.74 5.81
C GLN A 21 -4.96 -7.17 4.41
N PRO A 22 -6.17 -7.36 3.87
CA PRO A 22 -6.53 -6.77 2.58
C PRO A 22 -6.52 -5.24 2.67
N CYS A 23 -6.08 -4.61 1.59
CA CYS A 23 -6.09 -3.16 1.48
C CYS A 23 -7.47 -2.67 1.02
N CYS A 24 -7.94 -3.18 -0.11
CA CYS A 24 -9.22 -2.78 -0.65
C CYS A 24 -9.82 -3.89 -1.51
N ALA A 25 -10.91 -4.49 -1.04
CA ALA A 25 -11.58 -5.54 -1.79
C ALA A 25 -12.42 -4.96 -2.94
N LYS A 26 -12.85 -3.72 -2.80
CA LYS A 26 -13.69 -3.05 -3.79
C LYS A 26 -12.92 -2.69 -5.04
N LEU A 27 -11.72 -2.16 -4.86
CA LEU A 27 -10.81 -1.89 -5.96
C LEU A 27 -9.78 -3.01 -5.94
N LYS A 28 -9.69 -3.79 -6.98
CA LYS A 28 -8.73 -4.87 -7.03
C LYS A 28 -7.32 -4.31 -7.19
N THR A 29 -6.83 -3.72 -6.11
CA THR A 29 -5.53 -3.08 -6.05
C THR A 29 -4.42 -4.11 -5.83
N GLY A 30 -3.17 -3.68 -5.95
CA GLY A 30 -2.00 -4.49 -5.65
C GLY A 30 -1.35 -5.07 -6.89
N TRP A 31 -0.14 -5.57 -6.72
CA TRP A 31 0.62 -6.19 -7.80
C TRP A 31 -0.16 -7.35 -8.43
N PHE A 32 -0.80 -8.17 -7.59
CA PHE A 32 -1.59 -9.31 -8.05
C PHE A 32 -3.04 -8.96 -8.35
N ARG A 33 -3.44 -7.71 -8.16
CA ARG A 33 -4.82 -7.24 -8.42
C ARG A 33 -5.87 -8.03 -7.64
N ASN A 34 -5.54 -8.42 -6.41
CA ASN A 34 -6.43 -9.20 -5.55
C ASN A 34 -6.94 -8.42 -4.33
N GLY A 35 -6.67 -7.12 -4.27
CA GLY A 35 -7.10 -6.27 -3.15
C GLY A 35 -6.12 -6.23 -1.99
N SER A 36 -5.04 -7.00 -2.04
CA SER A 36 -4.01 -7.03 -1.02
C SER A 36 -2.69 -6.53 -1.57
N CYS A 37 -1.89 -5.90 -0.71
CA CYS A 37 -0.59 -5.35 -1.10
C CYS A 37 0.52 -6.41 -1.04
N GLU A 38 0.22 -7.60 -1.55
CA GLU A 38 1.23 -8.66 -1.67
C GLU A 38 2.21 -8.32 -2.77
N THR A 39 3.41 -8.82 -2.64
CA THR A 39 4.47 -8.54 -3.60
C THR A 39 5.30 -9.78 -3.87
N ASP A 40 6.09 -9.75 -4.93
CA ASP A 40 7.09 -10.77 -5.21
C ASP A 40 8.30 -10.11 -5.87
N GLN A 41 9.28 -10.91 -6.24
CA GLN A 41 10.54 -10.41 -6.80
C GLN A 41 10.36 -9.70 -8.15
N ASN A 42 9.22 -9.88 -8.81
CA ASN A 42 8.95 -9.25 -10.09
C ASN A 42 8.29 -7.88 -9.94
N ASP A 43 7.87 -7.53 -8.72
CA ASP A 43 7.28 -6.23 -8.42
C ASP A 43 8.37 -5.21 -8.13
N GLY A 44 9.00 -4.68 -9.16
CA GLY A 44 10.09 -3.73 -9.02
C GLY A 44 9.69 -2.44 -8.33
N GLY A 45 8.42 -2.05 -8.45
CA GLY A 45 7.91 -0.83 -7.83
C GLY A 45 7.54 -1.02 -6.36
N ARG A 46 7.47 -2.27 -5.86
CA ARG A 46 7.06 -2.57 -4.50
C ARG A 46 5.75 -1.88 -4.13
N HIS A 47 4.65 -2.36 -4.69
CA HIS A 47 3.32 -1.81 -4.43
C HIS A 47 2.79 -2.36 -3.10
N VAL A 48 3.41 -1.94 -2.02
CA VAL A 48 3.24 -2.56 -0.70
C VAL A 48 2.68 -1.63 0.37
N ILE A 49 2.41 -0.37 0.02
CA ILE A 49 1.85 0.60 0.98
C ILE A 49 0.35 0.73 0.73
N CYS A 50 -0.47 0.24 1.65
CA CYS A 50 -1.91 0.48 1.55
C CYS A 50 -2.21 1.89 2.01
N ALA A 51 -2.52 2.79 1.08
CA ALA A 51 -2.73 4.20 1.35
C ALA A 51 -4.14 4.62 0.94
N GLN A 52 -4.68 5.58 1.70
CA GLN A 52 -5.96 6.19 1.37
C GLN A 52 -5.70 7.46 0.58
N MET A 53 -6.13 7.48 -0.67
CA MET A 53 -5.83 8.58 -1.58
C MET A 53 -6.47 9.90 -1.12
N THR A 54 -5.75 10.99 -1.37
CA THR A 54 -6.25 12.35 -1.18
C THR A 54 -6.07 13.10 -2.49
N ASP A 55 -6.88 14.13 -2.71
CA ASP A 55 -6.72 14.97 -3.90
C ASP A 55 -5.32 15.59 -3.94
N GLU A 56 -4.81 16.00 -2.79
CA GLU A 56 -3.47 16.59 -2.70
C GLU A 56 -2.40 15.61 -3.13
N PHE A 57 -2.45 14.37 -2.64
CA PHE A 57 -1.47 13.36 -3.03
C PHE A 57 -1.60 13.02 -4.52
N LEU A 58 -2.84 12.86 -5.01
CA LEU A 58 -3.06 12.50 -6.42
C LEU A 58 -2.50 13.57 -7.35
N ALA A 59 -2.69 14.85 -7.02
CA ALA A 59 -2.14 15.95 -7.82
C ALA A 59 -0.61 15.95 -7.77
N PHE A 60 -0.03 15.73 -6.60
CA PHE A 60 1.42 15.65 -6.45
C PHE A 60 1.99 14.49 -7.27
N SER A 61 1.39 13.31 -7.13
CA SER A 61 1.85 12.11 -7.83
C SER A 61 1.83 12.30 -9.34
N LYS A 62 0.76 12.91 -9.86
CA LYS A 62 0.65 13.21 -11.27
C LYS A 62 1.76 14.16 -11.72
N SER A 63 2.04 15.19 -10.92
CA SER A 63 3.11 16.14 -11.24
C SER A 63 4.50 15.50 -11.25
N MET A 64 4.66 14.42 -10.50
CA MET A 64 5.92 13.67 -10.43
C MET A 64 6.00 12.52 -11.44
N GLY A 65 5.08 12.48 -12.38
CA GLY A 65 5.11 11.50 -13.46
C GLY A 65 4.36 10.21 -13.19
N ASN A 66 3.64 10.11 -12.08
CA ASN A 66 2.86 8.92 -11.74
C ASN A 66 1.38 9.28 -11.63
N ASP A 67 0.71 9.36 -12.77
CA ASP A 67 -0.70 9.75 -12.81
C ASP A 67 -1.59 8.58 -12.41
N LEU A 68 -2.17 8.67 -11.21
CA LEU A 68 -3.08 7.67 -10.67
C LEU A 68 -4.55 8.07 -10.83
N SER A 69 -4.81 9.27 -11.35
CA SER A 69 -6.18 9.80 -11.45
C SER A 69 -6.87 9.47 -12.77
N THR A 70 -6.10 9.29 -13.84
CA THR A 70 -6.66 9.09 -15.15
C THR A 70 -7.00 7.61 -15.39
N PRO A 71 -8.24 7.28 -15.76
CA PRO A 71 -8.58 5.90 -16.07
C PRO A 71 -7.75 5.34 -17.24
N MET A 72 -7.34 4.09 -17.11
CA MET A 72 -6.61 3.37 -18.14
C MET A 72 -7.33 2.06 -18.41
N PRO A 73 -8.39 2.07 -19.24
CA PRO A 73 -9.22 0.89 -19.46
C PRO A 73 -8.46 -0.33 -19.98
N GLU A 74 -7.40 -0.13 -20.77
CA GLU A 74 -6.58 -1.22 -21.30
C GLU A 74 -5.87 -2.00 -20.19
N TYR A 75 -5.72 -1.42 -19.01
CA TYR A 75 -5.13 -2.08 -17.83
C TYR A 75 -6.16 -2.37 -16.74
N ASN A 76 -7.45 -2.21 -17.05
CA ASN A 76 -8.53 -2.35 -16.07
C ASN A 76 -8.32 -1.42 -14.87
N PHE A 77 -7.74 -0.25 -15.11
CA PHE A 77 -7.48 0.73 -14.07
C PHE A 77 -8.52 1.84 -14.15
N PRO A 78 -9.37 1.99 -13.11
CA PRO A 78 -10.49 2.95 -13.16
C PRO A 78 -10.12 4.39 -12.86
N GLY A 79 -8.86 4.66 -12.48
CA GLY A 79 -8.46 5.95 -11.94
C GLY A 79 -8.86 6.06 -10.48
N LEU A 80 -8.08 6.76 -9.70
CA LEU A 80 -8.30 6.88 -8.26
C LEU A 80 -8.86 8.25 -7.92
N ASN A 81 -9.72 8.26 -6.90
CA ASN A 81 -10.33 9.47 -6.37
C ASN A 81 -10.01 9.60 -4.90
N ASP A 82 -10.25 10.80 -4.35
CA ASP A 82 -10.09 11.04 -2.92
C ASP A 82 -10.86 9.99 -2.12
N GLY A 83 -10.22 9.40 -1.12
CA GLY A 83 -10.81 8.36 -0.28
C GLY A 83 -10.60 6.94 -0.73
N ASP A 84 -10.17 6.72 -1.97
CA ASP A 84 -9.90 5.36 -2.45
C ASP A 84 -8.64 4.80 -1.80
N CYS A 85 -8.65 3.51 -1.49
CA CYS A 85 -7.46 2.82 -0.98
C CYS A 85 -6.74 2.16 -2.14
N TRP A 86 -5.42 2.21 -2.10
CA TRP A 86 -4.59 1.67 -3.17
C TRP A 86 -3.27 1.15 -2.63
N CYS A 87 -2.78 0.07 -3.21
CA CYS A 87 -1.44 -0.42 -2.89
C CYS A 87 -0.42 0.40 -3.65
N LEU A 88 0.14 1.38 -2.96
CA LEU A 88 1.04 2.36 -3.53
C LEU A 88 2.48 1.88 -3.55
N CYS A 89 3.22 2.27 -4.56
CA CYS A 89 4.67 2.06 -4.62
C CYS A 89 5.33 2.70 -3.39
N ALA A 90 6.14 1.93 -2.68
CA ALA A 90 6.77 2.42 -1.45
C ALA A 90 7.64 3.66 -1.68
N ALA A 91 8.40 3.69 -2.79
CA ALA A 91 9.22 4.84 -3.11
C ALA A 91 8.38 6.08 -3.42
N ARG A 92 7.20 5.91 -4.00
CA ARG A 92 6.30 7.03 -4.28
C ARG A 92 5.70 7.58 -2.99
N TRP A 93 5.42 6.71 -2.02
CA TRP A 93 4.96 7.16 -0.72
C TRP A 93 6.06 7.95 -0.01
N GLN A 94 7.30 7.45 -0.04
CA GLN A 94 8.43 8.15 0.57
C GLN A 94 8.68 9.51 -0.07
N GLU A 95 8.58 9.60 -1.38
CA GLU A 95 8.70 10.85 -2.11
C GLU A 95 7.66 11.87 -1.62
N ALA A 96 6.42 11.42 -1.49
CA ALA A 96 5.33 12.27 -1.00
C ALA A 96 5.53 12.65 0.46
N PHE A 97 6.06 11.74 1.28
CA PHE A 97 6.36 12.02 2.68
C PHE A 97 7.38 13.15 2.79
N GLU A 98 8.43 13.10 2.00
CA GLU A 98 9.47 14.13 2.00
C GLU A 98 8.93 15.48 1.52
N ALA A 99 7.91 15.46 0.68
CA ALA A 99 7.25 16.68 0.19
C ALA A 99 6.13 17.17 1.10
N GLY A 100 5.82 16.45 2.19
CA GLY A 100 4.78 16.84 3.13
C GLY A 100 3.36 16.53 2.69
N VAL A 101 3.19 15.67 1.68
CA VAL A 101 1.87 15.35 1.12
C VAL A 101 1.57 13.84 1.11
N ALA A 102 2.24 13.06 1.95
CA ALA A 102 2.01 11.62 1.99
C ALA A 102 0.59 11.31 2.46
N PRO A 103 -0.09 10.38 1.78
CA PRO A 103 -1.42 9.95 2.20
C PRO A 103 -1.34 9.08 3.45
N LYS A 104 -2.45 8.99 4.19
CA LYS A 104 -2.53 8.11 5.35
C LYS A 104 -2.53 6.66 4.93
N VAL A 105 -2.04 5.80 5.80
CA VAL A 105 -1.83 4.39 5.51
C VAL A 105 -2.57 3.49 6.49
N LYS A 106 -2.89 2.29 6.03
CA LYS A 106 -3.45 1.23 6.86
C LYS A 106 -2.31 0.26 7.15
N LEU A 107 -1.72 0.37 8.34
CA LEU A 107 -0.50 -0.38 8.68
C LEU A 107 -0.66 -1.89 8.52
N GLU A 108 -1.78 -2.45 8.98
CA GLU A 108 -2.01 -3.89 8.92
C GLU A 108 -2.15 -4.40 7.49
N ALA A 109 -2.30 -3.52 6.52
CA ALA A 109 -2.40 -3.87 5.11
C ALA A 109 -1.17 -3.46 4.29
N CYS A 110 -0.11 -2.96 4.95
CA CYS A 110 1.17 -2.67 4.31
C CYS A 110 2.08 -3.88 4.47
N GLU A 111 2.60 -4.41 3.36
CA GLU A 111 3.45 -5.59 3.38
C GLU A 111 4.82 -5.26 3.98
N GLU A 112 5.42 -6.22 4.68
CA GLU A 112 6.63 -5.97 5.49
C GLU A 112 7.83 -5.43 4.72
N SER A 113 7.96 -5.74 3.44
CA SER A 113 9.11 -5.25 2.65
C SER A 113 9.07 -3.75 2.41
N ALA A 114 7.95 -3.09 2.74
CA ALA A 114 7.90 -1.63 2.72
C ALA A 114 8.99 -1.04 3.61
N LEU A 115 9.36 -1.76 4.68
CA LEU A 115 10.37 -1.29 5.63
C LEU A 115 11.78 -1.27 5.06
N ASP A 116 12.01 -1.87 3.89
CA ASP A 116 13.28 -1.74 3.18
C ASP A 116 13.45 -0.34 2.58
N ILE A 117 12.35 0.38 2.40
CA ILE A 117 12.34 1.67 1.72
C ILE A 117 11.87 2.79 2.64
N VAL A 118 10.89 2.49 3.53
CA VAL A 118 10.24 3.49 4.38
C VAL A 118 10.45 3.15 5.84
N CYS A 119 10.66 4.18 6.67
CA CYS A 119 10.80 4.00 8.11
C CYS A 119 9.44 3.72 8.75
N ILE A 120 9.39 2.73 9.63
CA ILE A 120 8.12 2.38 10.32
C ILE A 120 7.55 3.56 11.11
N ASP A 121 8.40 4.38 11.71
CA ASP A 121 7.93 5.54 12.46
C ASP A 121 7.20 6.54 11.57
N ASP A 122 7.66 6.71 10.34
CA ASP A 122 7.02 7.61 9.39
C ASP A 122 5.66 7.08 8.97
N LEU A 123 5.54 5.77 8.79
CA LEU A 123 4.25 5.14 8.49
C LEU A 123 3.28 5.31 9.67
N LYS A 124 3.77 5.12 10.90
CA LYS A 124 2.92 5.26 12.09
C LYS A 124 2.39 6.68 12.26
N LYS A 125 3.16 7.69 11.88
CA LYS A 125 2.70 9.08 11.92
C LYS A 125 1.55 9.34 10.95
N HIS A 126 1.42 8.51 9.93
CA HIS A 126 0.39 8.66 8.90
C HIS A 126 -0.68 7.58 8.99
N GLN A 127 -0.75 6.89 10.10
CA GLN A 127 -1.73 5.83 10.28
C GLN A 127 -3.15 6.37 10.24
N ILE A 128 -4.03 5.67 9.52
CA ILE A 128 -5.45 5.98 9.51
C ILE A 128 -5.99 5.75 10.92
N GLU A 129 -6.66 6.76 11.46
CA GLU A 129 -7.28 6.63 12.76
C GLU A 129 -8.62 5.93 12.61
N GLU A 130 -8.76 4.81 13.32
CA GLU A 130 -10.02 4.12 13.38
C GLU A 130 -10.73 4.54 14.66
N ASN A 131 -11.93 5.06 14.50
CA ASN A 131 -12.76 5.40 15.64
C ASN A 131 -13.61 4.19 16.02
#